data_1ef35f24c442407411198de65b88c463
#
_entry.id   1ef35f24c442407411198de65b88c463
#
_cell.length_a   1.000
_cell.length_b   1.000
_cell.length_c   1.000
_cell.angle_alpha   90.00
_cell.angle_beta   90.00
_cell.angle_gamma   90.00
#
_symmetry.space_group_name_H-M   'P 1'
#
loop_
_entity.id
_entity.type
_entity.pdbx_description
1 polymer ?
#
loop_
_entity_poly.entity_id
_entity_poly.type
_entity_poly.pdbx_seq_one_letter_code
_entity_poly.pdbx_strand_id
1 'polypeptide(L)'
;DRSMNDWSQDAPSATRTGNPEQSAHDFERSLYDEFGGAGERERIQKESAERLKTLNNGSPNKNIQSSNQNGSQNQYAGSVMVDFSLPGRTAFENKKWYVRNPGYTCGYNSAGTVVVNITVNNSGKVVSKSFDSGRSTAATPCMIEQALKYAGISRFNAGSGNVSGYISYRFVSQ
;
A
#
# COMPACT_ATOMS: atom_id res chain seq x y z
N ASP A 1 -1.69 53.91 32.74
CA ASP A 1 -2.50 54.08 31.52
C ASP A 1 -1.60 54.06 30.29
N ARG A 2 -1.35 52.89 29.74
CA ARG A 2 -0.71 52.72 28.42
C ARG A 2 -1.80 52.41 27.41
N SER A 3 -2.06 53.43 26.59
CA SER A 3 -2.97 53.41 25.48
C SER A 3 -2.64 52.26 24.51
N MET A 4 -3.59 51.36 24.27
CA MET A 4 -3.54 50.22 23.33
C MET A 4 -3.82 50.64 21.88
N ASN A 5 -3.28 51.75 21.39
CA ASN A 5 -3.61 52.24 20.04
C ASN A 5 -2.41 52.47 19.12
N ASP A 6 -1.32 51.70 19.30
CA ASP A 6 -0.13 51.92 18.46
C ASP A 6 0.27 50.73 17.60
N TRP A 7 -0.70 49.94 17.11
CA TRP A 7 -0.46 48.83 16.17
C TRP A 7 -0.96 49.08 14.75
N SER A 8 -1.36 50.33 14.41
CA SER A 8 -2.00 50.58 13.11
C SER A 8 -1.16 51.37 12.12
N GLN A 9 0.13 51.65 12.37
CA GLN A 9 0.87 52.59 11.52
C GLN A 9 2.09 52.06 10.77
N ASP A 10 2.45 50.76 10.85
CA ASP A 10 3.60 50.24 10.09
C ASP A 10 3.26 49.01 9.25
N ALA A 11 2.06 48.91 8.68
CA ALA A 11 1.84 48.02 7.56
C ALA A 11 2.21 48.76 6.27
N PRO A 12 3.28 48.34 5.53
CA PRO A 12 3.50 48.88 4.21
C PRO A 12 2.28 48.60 3.36
N SER A 13 1.67 49.65 2.83
CA SER A 13 0.62 49.59 1.82
C SER A 13 1.19 48.87 0.58
N ALA A 14 1.19 47.54 0.57
CA ALA A 14 1.31 46.78 -0.65
C ALA A 14 0.05 47.07 -1.47
N THR A 15 0.17 47.97 -2.40
CA THR A 15 -0.78 48.15 -3.51
C THR A 15 -0.88 46.84 -4.25
N ARG A 16 -1.85 46.05 -3.84
CA ARG A 16 -2.18 44.76 -4.45
C ARG A 16 -2.99 45.02 -5.73
N THR A 17 -2.32 45.56 -6.76
CA THR A 17 -2.81 45.63 -8.12
C THR A 17 -2.33 44.38 -8.86
N GLY A 18 -2.96 43.25 -8.60
CA GLY A 18 -2.71 42.01 -9.29
C GLY A 18 -3.90 41.07 -9.08
N ASN A 19 -4.40 40.51 -10.17
CA ASN A 19 -5.40 39.46 -10.11
C ASN A 19 -4.85 38.31 -9.27
N PRO A 20 -5.52 37.86 -8.18
CA PRO A 20 -4.99 36.82 -7.31
C PRO A 20 -4.76 35.48 -8.03
N GLU A 21 -5.49 35.20 -9.10
CA GLU A 21 -5.29 34.01 -9.94
C GLU A 21 -3.98 34.11 -10.73
N GLN A 22 -3.64 35.29 -11.24
CA GLN A 22 -2.39 35.49 -11.98
C GLN A 22 -1.17 35.39 -11.06
N SER A 23 -1.22 35.90 -9.85
CA SER A 23 -0.11 35.77 -8.92
C SER A 23 0.07 34.36 -8.38
N ALA A 24 -0.99 33.54 -8.28
CA ALA A 24 -0.88 32.12 -7.97
C ALA A 24 -0.24 31.33 -9.12
N HIS A 25 -0.62 31.61 -10.34
CA HIS A 25 -0.01 30.99 -11.53
C HIS A 25 1.47 31.35 -11.72
N ASP A 26 1.84 32.60 -11.45
CA ASP A 26 3.23 33.05 -11.54
C ASP A 26 4.09 32.43 -10.43
N PHE A 27 3.52 32.22 -9.24
CA PHE A 27 4.19 31.52 -8.13
C PHE A 27 4.36 30.02 -8.43
N GLU A 28 3.33 29.36 -8.95
CA GLU A 28 3.41 27.95 -9.39
C GLU A 28 4.45 27.78 -10.50
N ARG A 29 4.51 28.70 -11.45
CA ARG A 29 5.47 28.67 -12.54
C ARG A 29 6.89 28.87 -12.03
N SER A 30 7.09 29.78 -11.06
CA SER A 30 8.40 30.02 -10.44
C SER A 30 8.88 28.78 -9.67
N LEU A 31 8.01 28.14 -8.90
CA LEU A 31 8.33 26.89 -8.23
C LEU A 31 8.65 25.77 -9.23
N TYR A 32 7.90 25.69 -10.32
CA TYR A 32 8.10 24.68 -11.36
C TYR A 32 9.47 24.84 -12.05
N ASP A 33 9.87 26.09 -12.33
CA ASP A 33 11.18 26.39 -12.94
C ASP A 33 12.33 26.19 -11.97
N GLU A 34 12.15 26.47 -10.67
CA GLU A 34 13.15 26.27 -9.62
C GLU A 34 13.42 24.78 -9.33
N PHE A 35 12.41 23.93 -9.45
CA PHE A 35 12.54 22.48 -9.26
C PHE A 35 12.84 21.69 -10.56
N GLY A 36 13.37 22.33 -11.58
CA GLY A 36 13.87 21.68 -12.80
C GLY A 36 12.84 21.55 -13.93
N GLY A 37 11.64 22.06 -13.76
CA GLY A 37 10.62 22.29 -14.80
C GLY A 37 10.49 21.22 -15.89
N ALA A 38 10.35 21.71 -17.13
CA ALA A 38 10.19 20.88 -18.33
C ALA A 38 11.44 20.00 -18.62
N GLY A 39 12.63 20.49 -18.29
CA GLY A 39 13.88 19.77 -18.55
C GLY A 39 14.05 18.51 -17.70
N GLU A 40 13.60 18.52 -16.45
CA GLU A 40 13.67 17.35 -15.58
C GLU A 40 12.64 16.28 -16.00
N ARG A 41 11.46 16.68 -16.44
CA ARG A 41 10.46 15.75 -17.00
C ARG A 41 10.96 15.07 -18.27
N GLU A 42 11.59 15.81 -19.17
CA GLU A 42 12.21 15.23 -20.37
C GLU A 42 13.35 14.26 -20.02
N ARG A 43 14.18 14.59 -19.02
CA ARG A 43 15.23 13.70 -18.53
C ARG A 43 14.66 12.41 -17.98
N ILE A 44 13.67 12.48 -17.09
CA ILE A 44 13.00 11.31 -16.48
C ILE A 44 12.31 10.47 -17.56
N GLN A 45 11.64 11.11 -18.51
CA GLN A 45 11.00 10.41 -19.62
C GLN A 45 12.00 9.70 -20.53
N LYS A 46 13.12 10.34 -20.82
CA LYS A 46 14.20 9.77 -21.64
C LYS A 46 14.89 8.61 -20.93
N GLU A 47 15.19 8.76 -19.66
CA GLU A 47 15.79 7.71 -18.83
C GLU A 47 14.85 6.51 -18.64
N SER A 48 13.56 6.74 -18.44
CA SER A 48 12.57 5.66 -18.36
C SER A 48 12.39 4.93 -19.69
N ALA A 49 12.43 5.64 -20.82
CA ALA A 49 12.37 5.05 -22.16
C ALA A 49 13.62 4.24 -22.49
N GLU A 50 14.81 4.67 -22.05
CA GLU A 50 16.06 3.91 -22.19
C GLU A 50 16.07 2.65 -21.32
N ARG A 51 15.57 2.74 -20.08
CA ARG A 51 15.40 1.56 -19.21
C ARG A 51 14.43 0.53 -19.80
N LEU A 52 13.35 0.97 -20.40
CA LEU A 52 12.41 0.08 -21.10
C LEU A 52 13.04 -0.59 -22.33
N LYS A 53 13.92 0.10 -23.06
CA LYS A 53 14.66 -0.49 -24.20
C LYS A 53 15.69 -1.53 -23.77
N THR A 54 16.39 -1.29 -22.64
CA THR A 54 17.33 -2.25 -22.08
C THR A 54 16.65 -3.48 -21.49
N LEU A 55 15.47 -3.34 -20.91
CA LEU A 55 14.67 -4.46 -20.42
C LEU A 55 14.06 -5.29 -21.57
N ASN A 56 13.77 -4.67 -22.71
CA ASN A 56 13.20 -5.36 -23.87
C ASN A 56 14.23 -6.08 -24.74
N ASN A 57 15.53 -5.77 -24.58
CA ASN A 57 16.65 -6.43 -25.30
C ASN A 57 17.25 -7.63 -24.56
N GLY A 58 16.76 -7.94 -23.34
CA GLY A 58 17.19 -9.07 -22.54
C GLY A 58 16.21 -10.24 -22.63
N SER A 59 16.37 -11.04 -23.66
CA SER A 59 15.84 -12.40 -23.83
C SER A 59 14.33 -12.59 -23.91
N PRO A 60 13.81 -13.18 -24.99
CA PRO A 60 12.43 -13.56 -25.08
C PRO A 60 12.23 -14.90 -24.39
N ASN A 61 11.86 -14.94 -23.14
CA ASN A 61 11.29 -16.15 -22.60
C ASN A 61 9.77 -16.08 -22.70
N LYS A 62 9.29 -16.67 -23.80
CA LYS A 62 7.93 -17.08 -24.02
C LYS A 62 7.52 -18.04 -22.91
N ASN A 63 6.51 -17.70 -22.18
CA ASN A 63 5.32 -18.50 -21.93
C ASN A 63 4.50 -17.87 -20.82
N ILE A 64 3.74 -16.83 -21.17
CA ILE A 64 2.56 -16.53 -20.38
C ILE A 64 1.41 -17.15 -21.16
N GLN A 65 1.22 -18.44 -20.94
CA GLN A 65 -0.01 -19.11 -21.29
C GLN A 65 -1.12 -18.53 -20.41
N SER A 66 -1.96 -17.74 -21.04
CA SER A 66 -3.24 -17.30 -20.51
C SER A 66 -4.09 -18.54 -20.22
N SER A 67 -3.98 -19.08 -19.03
CA SER A 67 -4.97 -20.03 -18.53
C SER A 67 -6.06 -19.24 -17.83
N ASN A 68 -7.14 -19.05 -18.54
CA ASN A 68 -8.44 -18.73 -18.00
C ASN A 68 -8.80 -19.79 -16.96
N GLN A 69 -8.60 -19.51 -15.69
CA GLN A 69 -9.20 -20.29 -14.61
C GLN A 69 -9.78 -19.33 -13.57
N ASN A 70 -11.08 -19.45 -13.42
CA ASN A 70 -11.86 -19.01 -12.30
C ASN A 70 -11.13 -19.33 -10.99
N GLY A 71 -10.75 -18.34 -10.24
CA GLY A 71 -10.20 -18.55 -8.93
C GLY A 71 -9.13 -17.54 -8.61
N SER A 72 -9.31 -16.87 -7.53
CA SER A 72 -8.24 -16.24 -6.77
C SER A 72 -7.30 -15.33 -7.57
N GLN A 73 -7.74 -14.14 -7.87
CA GLN A 73 -6.80 -13.07 -8.23
C GLN A 73 -5.91 -12.82 -7.01
N ASN A 74 -4.79 -13.53 -6.94
CA ASN A 74 -3.72 -13.25 -6.00
C ASN A 74 -3.22 -11.85 -6.29
N GLN A 75 -3.61 -10.91 -5.50
CA GLN A 75 -3.11 -9.55 -5.57
C GLN A 75 -1.70 -9.56 -5.01
N TYR A 76 -0.70 -9.58 -5.89
CA TYR A 76 0.70 -9.39 -5.53
C TYR A 76 0.89 -7.94 -5.07
N ALA A 77 0.88 -7.71 -3.77
CA ALA A 77 1.42 -6.50 -3.18
C ALA A 77 2.78 -6.86 -2.56
N GLY A 78 3.85 -6.78 -3.35
CA GLY A 78 5.17 -7.25 -2.96
C GLY A 78 5.30 -8.78 -3.05
N SER A 79 6.30 -9.35 -2.41
CA SER A 79 6.61 -10.77 -2.43
C SER A 79 5.82 -11.61 -1.41
N VAL A 80 4.62 -11.19 -1.03
CA VAL A 80 3.78 -11.91 -0.07
C VAL A 80 2.42 -12.22 -0.68
N MET A 81 2.08 -13.50 -0.76
CA MET A 81 0.76 -13.97 -1.17
C MET A 81 -0.12 -14.18 0.06
N VAL A 82 -1.40 -13.82 -0.02
CA VAL A 82 -2.35 -13.95 1.08
C VAL A 82 -3.54 -14.78 0.65
N ASP A 83 -3.80 -15.84 1.40
CA ASP A 83 -5.00 -16.66 1.28
C ASP A 83 -5.71 -16.73 2.63
N PHE A 84 -7.00 -16.93 2.65
CA PHE A 84 -7.76 -17.10 3.87
C PHE A 84 -8.86 -18.13 3.73
N SER A 85 -9.20 -18.76 4.84
CA SER A 85 -10.36 -19.64 4.95
C SER A 85 -11.15 -19.26 6.20
N LEU A 86 -12.36 -18.77 5.99
CA LEU A 86 -13.26 -18.33 7.04
C LEU A 86 -14.68 -18.78 6.67
N PRO A 87 -15.22 -19.83 7.31
CA PRO A 87 -16.52 -20.38 6.94
C PRO A 87 -17.63 -19.34 6.97
N GLY A 88 -18.41 -19.24 5.90
CA GLY A 88 -19.56 -18.34 5.82
C GLY A 88 -19.22 -16.85 5.81
N ARG A 89 -17.97 -16.48 5.60
CA ARG A 89 -17.51 -15.08 5.51
C ARG A 89 -16.67 -14.87 4.28
N THR A 90 -16.82 -13.72 3.67
CA THR A 90 -15.98 -13.24 2.56
C THR A 90 -15.20 -12.02 3.00
N ALA A 91 -14.19 -11.65 2.24
CA ALA A 91 -13.51 -10.38 2.42
C ALA A 91 -14.52 -9.22 2.33
N PHE A 92 -14.29 -8.15 3.06
CA PHE A 92 -15.19 -7.00 3.08
C PHE A 92 -15.49 -6.50 1.66
N GLU A 93 -16.75 -6.24 1.34
CA GLU A 93 -17.24 -5.87 0.00
C GLU A 93 -16.81 -6.84 -1.13
N ASN A 94 -16.53 -8.10 -0.79
CA ASN A 94 -15.96 -9.10 -1.71
C ASN A 94 -14.61 -8.68 -2.33
N LYS A 95 -13.93 -7.73 -1.73
CA LYS A 95 -12.64 -7.22 -2.20
C LYS A 95 -11.48 -7.81 -1.39
N LYS A 96 -10.69 -8.67 -2.00
CA LYS A 96 -9.57 -9.39 -1.34
C LYS A 96 -8.53 -8.49 -0.66
N TRP A 97 -8.36 -7.27 -1.13
CA TRP A 97 -7.41 -6.33 -0.55
C TRP A 97 -7.78 -5.85 0.87
N TYR A 98 -9.00 -6.10 1.36
CA TYR A 98 -9.34 -5.90 2.76
C TYR A 98 -8.75 -6.97 3.68
N VAL A 99 -8.36 -8.12 3.14
CA VAL A 99 -7.46 -9.05 3.82
C VAL A 99 -6.03 -8.55 3.59
N ARG A 100 -5.51 -7.84 4.58
CA ARG A 100 -4.31 -7.03 4.43
C ARG A 100 -3.06 -7.88 4.25
N ASN A 101 -2.25 -7.47 3.31
CA ASN A 101 -0.97 -8.08 2.96
C ASN A 101 0.17 -7.25 3.54
N PRO A 102 1.08 -7.83 4.34
CA PRO A 102 2.33 -7.16 4.68
C PRO A 102 3.18 -7.04 3.42
N GLY A 103 3.71 -5.84 3.13
CA GLY A 103 4.81 -5.73 2.19
C GLY A 103 5.98 -6.62 2.62
N TYR A 104 6.84 -7.02 1.68
CA TYR A 104 8.01 -7.82 2.02
C TYR A 104 9.06 -6.98 2.75
N THR A 105 9.18 -7.16 4.06
CA THR A 105 10.05 -6.35 4.93
C THR A 105 11.04 -7.20 5.72
N CYS A 106 11.06 -8.52 5.53
CA CYS A 106 11.82 -9.46 6.34
C CYS A 106 13.15 -9.96 5.72
N GLY A 107 13.68 -9.25 4.72
CA GLY A 107 14.96 -9.58 4.06
C GLY A 107 14.80 -10.36 2.76
N TYR A 108 15.75 -10.18 1.84
CA TYR A 108 15.65 -10.66 0.45
C TYR A 108 15.66 -12.18 0.28
N ASN A 109 16.24 -12.91 1.22
CA ASN A 109 16.45 -14.36 1.10
C ASN A 109 15.53 -15.19 2.01
N SER A 110 14.52 -14.58 2.60
CA SER A 110 13.63 -15.29 3.51
C SER A 110 12.35 -15.69 2.80
N ALA A 111 12.13 -16.98 2.66
CA ALA A 111 10.88 -17.55 2.14
C ALA A 111 10.24 -18.42 3.22
N GLY A 112 8.91 -18.37 3.32
CA GLY A 112 8.20 -19.17 4.30
C GLY A 112 6.70 -18.95 4.24
N THR A 113 5.96 -19.75 4.95
CA THR A 113 4.50 -19.62 5.08
C THR A 113 4.17 -19.45 6.56
N VAL A 114 3.41 -18.40 6.86
CA VAL A 114 2.89 -18.14 8.20
C VAL A 114 1.37 -18.27 8.17
N VAL A 115 0.84 -19.14 9.01
CA VAL A 115 -0.60 -19.28 9.20
C VAL A 115 -1.01 -18.64 10.53
N VAL A 116 -2.00 -17.76 10.44
CA VAL A 116 -2.57 -17.05 11.59
C VAL A 116 -4.02 -17.49 11.76
N ASN A 117 -4.32 -18.13 12.88
CA ASN A 117 -5.69 -18.39 13.27
C ASN A 117 -6.35 -17.08 13.70
N ILE A 118 -7.54 -16.82 13.23
CA ILE A 118 -8.30 -15.61 13.53
C ILE A 118 -9.71 -15.96 13.99
N THR A 119 -10.28 -15.09 14.82
CA THR A 119 -11.71 -15.07 15.10
C THR A 119 -12.27 -13.72 14.69
N VAL A 120 -13.33 -13.74 13.91
CA VAL A 120 -14.00 -12.55 13.37
C VAL A 120 -15.37 -12.43 14.01
N ASN A 121 -15.70 -11.22 14.47
CA ASN A 121 -16.98 -10.95 15.10
C ASN A 121 -18.12 -10.72 14.06
N ASN A 122 -19.33 -10.49 14.56
CA ASN A 122 -20.51 -10.23 13.73
C ASN A 122 -20.35 -8.99 12.80
N SER A 123 -19.54 -8.00 13.16
CA SER A 123 -19.28 -6.81 12.34
C SER A 123 -18.14 -7.00 11.33
N GLY A 124 -17.57 -8.19 11.21
CA GLY A 124 -16.48 -8.47 10.27
C GLY A 124 -15.09 -8.01 10.72
N LYS A 125 -14.91 -7.70 12.01
CA LYS A 125 -13.61 -7.32 12.58
C LYS A 125 -12.92 -8.54 13.21
N VAL A 126 -11.61 -8.63 13.04
CA VAL A 126 -10.77 -9.62 13.72
C VAL A 126 -10.68 -9.24 15.20
N VAL A 127 -11.15 -10.09 16.08
CA VAL A 127 -11.16 -9.89 17.54
C VAL A 127 -10.13 -10.76 18.26
N SER A 128 -9.69 -11.85 17.64
CA SER A 128 -8.62 -12.71 18.15
C SER A 128 -7.72 -13.15 17.01
N LYS A 129 -6.44 -13.29 17.28
CA LYS A 129 -5.44 -13.76 16.34
C LYS A 129 -4.36 -14.53 17.07
N SER A 130 -3.89 -15.65 16.51
CA SER A 130 -2.80 -16.44 17.06
C SER A 130 -1.99 -17.10 15.96
N PHE A 131 -0.68 -17.22 16.17
CA PHE A 131 0.21 -17.92 15.27
C PHE A 131 -0.03 -19.44 15.33
N ASP A 132 -0.13 -20.08 14.19
CA ASP A 132 -0.26 -21.53 14.07
C ASP A 132 1.07 -22.13 13.59
N SER A 133 1.83 -22.66 14.53
CA SER A 133 3.14 -23.27 14.24
C SER A 133 3.01 -24.59 13.47
N GLY A 134 1.90 -25.30 13.64
CA GLY A 134 1.69 -26.61 13.01
C GLY A 134 1.43 -26.53 11.50
N ARG A 135 0.84 -25.42 11.05
CA ARG A 135 0.55 -25.18 9.62
C ARG A 135 1.50 -24.19 8.95
N SER A 136 2.42 -23.62 9.73
CA SER A 136 3.43 -22.68 9.22
C SER A 136 4.71 -23.42 8.84
N THR A 137 5.44 -22.92 7.83
CA THR A 137 6.67 -23.51 7.34
C THR A 137 7.73 -22.45 7.16
N ALA A 138 8.95 -22.68 7.66
CA ALA A 138 10.09 -21.76 7.60
C ALA A 138 9.75 -20.32 8.07
N ALA A 139 8.88 -20.20 9.06
CA ALA A 139 8.41 -18.92 9.59
C ALA A 139 9.49 -18.30 10.48
N THR A 140 9.99 -17.12 10.12
CA THR A 140 10.89 -16.34 10.94
C THR A 140 10.12 -15.43 11.91
N PRO A 141 10.72 -14.99 13.02
CA PRO A 141 10.07 -14.05 13.95
C PRO A 141 9.52 -12.79 13.26
N CYS A 142 10.28 -12.22 12.31
CA CYS A 142 9.83 -11.08 11.54
C CYS A 142 8.57 -11.39 10.73
N MET A 143 8.52 -12.51 10.01
CA MET A 143 7.34 -12.93 9.23
C MET A 143 6.12 -13.14 10.12
N ILE A 144 6.30 -13.76 11.30
CA ILE A 144 5.22 -14.01 12.27
C ILE A 144 4.66 -12.69 12.78
N GLU A 145 5.51 -11.74 13.16
CA GLU A 145 5.09 -10.42 13.64
C GLU A 145 4.30 -9.65 12.58
N GLN A 146 4.79 -9.62 11.35
CA GLN A 146 4.11 -8.98 10.23
C GLN A 146 2.78 -9.66 9.94
N ALA A 147 2.72 -10.98 9.87
CA ALA A 147 1.48 -11.72 9.63
C ALA A 147 0.43 -11.44 10.73
N LEU A 148 0.81 -11.47 11.99
CA LEU A 148 -0.08 -11.15 13.11
C LEU A 148 -0.59 -9.70 13.05
N LYS A 149 0.28 -8.75 12.74
CA LYS A 149 -0.10 -7.33 12.60
C LYS A 149 -1.14 -7.15 11.50
N TYR A 150 -0.90 -7.68 10.31
CA TYR A 150 -1.79 -7.49 9.16
C TYR A 150 -3.06 -8.33 9.23
N ALA A 151 -3.01 -9.51 9.86
CA ALA A 151 -4.22 -10.28 10.17
C ALA A 151 -5.17 -9.48 11.06
N GLY A 152 -4.66 -8.79 12.07
CA GLY A 152 -5.47 -7.99 13.00
C GLY A 152 -6.18 -6.79 12.39
N ILE A 153 -5.66 -6.22 11.31
CA ILE A 153 -6.26 -5.08 10.60
C ILE A 153 -7.09 -5.50 9.38
N SER A 154 -7.14 -6.79 9.09
CA SER A 154 -7.99 -7.34 8.01
C SER A 154 -9.46 -7.19 8.33
N ARG A 155 -10.28 -7.07 7.29
CA ARG A 155 -11.73 -6.87 7.38
C ARG A 155 -12.48 -7.88 6.54
N PHE A 156 -13.60 -8.35 7.10
CA PHE A 156 -14.50 -9.29 6.47
C PHE A 156 -15.92 -8.74 6.43
N ASN A 157 -16.80 -9.37 5.68
CA ASN A 157 -18.21 -9.00 5.67
C ASN A 157 -18.86 -9.31 7.02
N ALA A 158 -19.84 -8.49 7.38
CA ALA A 158 -20.68 -8.72 8.54
C ALA A 158 -21.49 -10.02 8.40
N GLY A 159 -21.87 -10.61 9.51
CA GLY A 159 -22.69 -11.80 9.53
C GLY A 159 -22.99 -12.22 10.96
N SER A 160 -23.75 -13.28 11.15
CA SER A 160 -24.18 -13.73 12.47
C SER A 160 -23.03 -14.39 13.24
N GLY A 161 -22.84 -13.97 14.49
CA GLY A 161 -21.95 -14.59 15.46
C GLY A 161 -20.47 -14.41 15.18
N ASN A 162 -19.67 -14.98 16.06
CA ASN A 162 -18.22 -15.06 15.91
C ASN A 162 -17.87 -16.30 15.07
N VAL A 163 -16.96 -16.13 14.12
CA VAL A 163 -16.51 -17.22 13.26
C VAL A 163 -14.98 -17.30 13.32
N SER A 164 -14.48 -18.53 13.50
CA SER A 164 -13.04 -18.81 13.52
C SER A 164 -12.60 -19.40 12.18
N GLY A 165 -11.40 -19.01 11.78
CA GLY A 165 -10.76 -19.47 10.57
C GLY A 165 -9.27 -19.11 10.59
N TYR A 166 -8.65 -18.99 9.41
CA TYR A 166 -7.23 -18.63 9.33
C TYR A 166 -6.93 -17.77 8.12
N ILE A 167 -5.81 -17.05 8.21
CA ILE A 167 -5.17 -16.38 7.08
C ILE A 167 -3.79 -16.99 6.90
N SER A 168 -3.43 -17.33 5.68
CA SER A 168 -2.13 -17.84 5.29
C SER A 168 -1.36 -16.78 4.52
N TYR A 169 -0.18 -16.44 4.99
CA TYR A 169 0.76 -15.52 4.36
C TYR A 169 1.95 -16.30 3.82
N ARG A 170 2.10 -16.31 2.50
CA ARG A 170 3.24 -16.94 1.84
C ARG A 170 4.25 -15.88 1.43
N PHE A 171 5.37 -15.84 2.11
CA PHE A 171 6.51 -15.01 1.79
C PHE A 171 7.36 -15.71 0.74
N VAL A 172 7.66 -15.01 -0.34
CA VAL A 172 8.45 -15.52 -1.45
C VAL A 172 9.76 -14.74 -1.51
N SER A 173 10.89 -15.42 -1.59
CA SER A 173 12.20 -14.78 -1.81
C SER A 173 12.24 -14.11 -3.18
N GLN A 174 12.87 -12.96 -3.23
CA GLN A 174 13.16 -12.23 -4.48
C GLN A 174 14.48 -12.67 -5.09
#